data_87266da4fa11df44259d72ccbb993fd4
#
_entry.id   87266da4fa11df44259d72ccbb993fd4
#
_cell.length_a   1.000
_cell.length_b   1.000
_cell.length_c   1.000
_cell.angle_alpha   90.00
_cell.angle_beta   90.00
_cell.angle_gamma   90.00
#
_symmetry.space_group_name_H-M   'P 1'
#
loop_
_entity.id
_entity.type
_entity.pdbx_description
1 polymer ?
#
loop_
_entity_poly.entity_id
_entity_poly.type
_entity_poly.pdbx_seq_one_letter_code
_entity_poly.pdbx_strand_id
1 'polypeptide(L)'
;MKNIKKYKLVNPKRFIIFISAVIFVVVYISAIFQIKTTTENKINKNLEISEKLQKSIVIEAEAEEISSDFEKLTTIEAEESELTSLGSFTVTAYCCCKKCCGKDITDPAYGITKSGKKATEGRTIAVDPSVIPLGSTVYLNGTSYIAEDTGSAIKGKKIDLFINDHQRAKVFGVQKMEVKI
;
A
#
# COMPACT_ATOMS: atom_id res chain seq x y z
N MET A 1 42.80 -47.50 -76.97
CA MET A 1 43.94 -47.36 -76.03
C MET A 1 43.58 -46.35 -74.97
N LYS A 2 43.33 -46.77 -73.73
CA LYS A 2 42.89 -45.87 -72.60
C LYS A 2 44.14 -45.32 -71.92
N ASN A 3 44.24 -43.99 -71.88
CA ASN A 3 45.29 -43.26 -71.18
C ASN A 3 45.06 -43.38 -69.63
N ILE A 4 45.91 -44.15 -68.97
CA ILE A 4 45.92 -44.23 -67.49
C ILE A 4 46.78 -43.05 -66.97
N LYS A 5 46.13 -42.03 -66.39
CA LYS A 5 46.83 -40.94 -65.69
C LYS A 5 47.54 -41.51 -64.47
N LYS A 6 48.89 -41.46 -64.49
CA LYS A 6 49.75 -41.78 -63.34
C LYS A 6 49.55 -40.73 -62.25
N TYR A 7 48.95 -41.12 -61.14
CA TYR A 7 48.95 -40.30 -59.96
C TYR A 7 50.34 -40.19 -59.33
N LYS A 8 50.81 -38.96 -59.20
CA LYS A 8 52.13 -38.68 -58.61
C LYS A 8 52.06 -38.98 -57.11
N LEU A 9 52.81 -39.95 -56.60
CA LEU A 9 52.84 -40.31 -55.18
C LEU A 9 53.29 -39.09 -54.39
N VAL A 10 52.45 -38.67 -53.47
CA VAL A 10 52.74 -37.61 -52.50
C VAL A 10 53.85 -38.08 -51.57
N ASN A 11 54.88 -37.25 -51.35
CA ASN A 11 56.06 -37.57 -50.53
C ASN A 11 55.54 -37.97 -49.10
N PRO A 12 55.83 -39.20 -48.61
CA PRO A 12 55.27 -39.74 -47.41
C PRO A 12 55.54 -38.86 -46.12
N LYS A 13 56.68 -38.16 -46.08
CA LYS A 13 57.08 -37.27 -45.05
C LYS A 13 56.14 -36.03 -44.97
N ARG A 14 55.76 -35.46 -46.10
CA ARG A 14 54.83 -34.31 -46.14
C ARG A 14 53.39 -34.71 -45.77
N PHE A 15 52.99 -35.93 -46.10
CA PHE A 15 51.72 -36.49 -45.78
C PHE A 15 51.54 -36.70 -44.25
N ILE A 16 52.59 -37.23 -43.60
CA ILE A 16 52.59 -37.40 -42.09
C ILE A 16 52.50 -36.04 -41.38
N ILE A 17 53.27 -35.02 -41.87
CA ILE A 17 53.21 -33.68 -41.30
C ILE A 17 51.80 -33.06 -41.42
N PHE A 18 51.18 -33.27 -42.60
CA PHE A 18 49.80 -32.75 -42.81
C PHE A 18 48.80 -33.42 -41.91
N ILE A 19 48.86 -34.75 -41.73
CA ILE A 19 47.96 -35.48 -40.79
C ILE A 19 48.18 -35.04 -39.37
N SER A 20 49.40 -34.86 -38.89
CA SER A 20 49.66 -34.40 -37.53
C SER A 20 49.11 -32.99 -37.28
N ALA A 21 49.23 -32.06 -38.25
CA ALA A 21 48.68 -30.72 -38.16
C ALA A 21 47.12 -30.74 -38.05
N VAL A 22 46.49 -31.61 -38.87
CA VAL A 22 45.02 -31.79 -38.80
C VAL A 22 44.57 -32.33 -37.45
N ILE A 23 45.28 -33.32 -36.91
CA ILE A 23 45.00 -33.88 -35.59
C ILE A 23 45.13 -32.79 -34.50
N PHE A 24 46.20 -31.98 -34.53
CA PHE A 24 46.36 -30.87 -33.59
C PHE A 24 45.22 -29.86 -33.68
N VAL A 25 44.77 -29.50 -34.86
CA VAL A 25 43.64 -28.59 -35.04
C VAL A 25 42.35 -29.18 -34.48
N VAL A 26 42.07 -30.46 -34.72
CA VAL A 26 40.88 -31.14 -34.22
C VAL A 26 40.88 -31.21 -32.67
N VAL A 27 42.03 -31.56 -32.06
CA VAL A 27 42.19 -31.60 -30.61
C VAL A 27 42.00 -30.20 -30.00
N TYR A 28 42.56 -29.18 -30.64
CA TYR A 28 42.41 -27.79 -30.17
C TYR A 28 40.98 -27.31 -30.25
N ILE A 29 40.27 -27.59 -31.34
CA ILE A 29 38.83 -27.24 -31.46
C ILE A 29 37.99 -27.98 -30.44
N SER A 30 38.24 -29.28 -30.19
CA SER A 30 37.49 -30.02 -29.18
C SER A 30 37.75 -29.49 -27.77
N ALA A 31 38.97 -29.07 -27.42
CA ALA A 31 39.27 -28.45 -26.14
C ALA A 31 38.52 -27.11 -25.94
N ILE A 32 38.50 -26.26 -26.99
CA ILE A 32 37.72 -25.00 -26.92
C ILE A 32 36.23 -25.29 -26.73
N PHE A 33 35.70 -26.28 -27.46
CA PHE A 33 34.30 -26.67 -27.32
C PHE A 33 33.94 -27.14 -25.90
N GLN A 34 34.80 -27.92 -25.26
CA GLN A 34 34.61 -28.37 -23.88
C GLN A 34 34.65 -27.21 -22.86
N ILE A 35 35.55 -26.24 -23.06
CA ILE A 35 35.62 -25.05 -22.23
C ILE A 35 34.32 -24.23 -22.35
N LYS A 36 33.82 -24.05 -23.57
CA LYS A 36 32.60 -23.27 -23.82
C LYS A 36 31.39 -23.90 -23.18
N THR A 37 31.17 -25.20 -23.33
CA THR A 37 30.04 -25.93 -22.71
C THR A 37 30.09 -25.89 -21.17
N THR A 38 31.29 -25.99 -20.59
CA THR A 38 31.49 -25.93 -19.15
C THR A 38 31.15 -24.52 -18.62
N THR A 39 31.52 -23.47 -19.35
CA THR A 39 31.25 -22.08 -18.96
C THR A 39 29.74 -21.75 -19.04
N GLU A 40 29.07 -22.17 -20.11
CA GLU A 40 27.63 -21.99 -20.29
C GLU A 40 26.83 -22.72 -19.21
N ASN A 41 27.19 -23.93 -18.83
CA ASN A 41 26.55 -24.69 -17.77
C ASN A 41 26.73 -24.01 -16.39
N LYS A 42 27.89 -23.41 -16.13
CA LYS A 42 28.15 -22.69 -14.88
C LYS A 42 27.36 -21.39 -14.79
N ILE A 43 27.22 -20.66 -15.92
CA ILE A 43 26.43 -19.44 -16.01
C ILE A 43 24.93 -19.75 -15.79
N ASN A 44 24.39 -20.77 -16.46
CA ASN A 44 23.00 -21.17 -16.31
C ASN A 44 22.65 -21.60 -14.87
N LYS A 45 23.56 -22.34 -14.22
CA LYS A 45 23.37 -22.73 -12.81
C LYS A 45 23.36 -21.53 -11.85
N ASN A 46 24.23 -20.56 -12.09
CA ASN A 46 24.25 -19.33 -11.30
C ASN A 46 23.00 -18.47 -11.51
N LEU A 47 22.47 -18.43 -12.74
CA LEU A 47 21.22 -17.74 -13.05
C LEU A 47 20.03 -18.36 -12.32
N GLU A 48 19.91 -19.68 -12.32
CA GLU A 48 18.86 -20.41 -11.62
C GLU A 48 18.91 -20.21 -10.09
N ILE A 49 20.12 -20.14 -9.51
CA ILE A 49 20.29 -19.82 -8.09
C ILE A 49 19.86 -18.38 -7.80
N SER A 50 20.23 -17.43 -8.68
CA SER A 50 19.84 -16.02 -8.54
C SER A 50 18.32 -15.84 -8.59
N GLU A 51 17.63 -16.50 -9.52
CA GLU A 51 16.17 -16.45 -9.62
C GLU A 51 15.46 -17.04 -8.38
N LYS A 52 15.98 -18.15 -7.84
CA LYS A 52 15.45 -18.75 -6.61
C LYS A 52 15.66 -17.84 -5.41
N LEU A 53 16.82 -17.19 -5.31
CA LEU A 53 17.10 -16.24 -4.23
C LEU A 53 16.18 -15.01 -4.30
N GLN A 54 15.99 -14.47 -5.49
CA GLN A 54 15.11 -13.32 -5.73
C GLN A 54 13.66 -13.66 -5.31
N LYS A 55 13.18 -14.85 -5.69
CA LYS A 55 11.84 -15.31 -5.32
C LYS A 55 11.66 -15.49 -3.81
N SER A 56 12.67 -16.01 -3.11
CA SER A 56 12.60 -16.15 -1.65
C SER A 56 12.59 -14.80 -0.93
N ILE A 57 13.36 -13.82 -1.40
CA ILE A 57 13.38 -12.47 -0.83
C ILE A 57 12.02 -11.77 -1.01
N VAL A 58 11.38 -11.94 -2.17
CA VAL A 58 10.05 -11.36 -2.41
C VAL A 58 8.99 -11.98 -1.48
N ILE A 59 9.01 -13.30 -1.29
CA ILE A 59 8.07 -13.99 -0.39
C ILE A 59 8.27 -13.55 1.08
N GLU A 60 9.51 -13.34 1.50
CA GLU A 60 9.84 -12.90 2.86
C GLU A 60 9.39 -11.44 3.10
N ALA A 61 9.55 -10.55 2.11
CA ALA A 61 9.07 -9.17 2.16
C ALA A 61 7.53 -9.10 2.20
N GLU A 62 6.83 -9.90 1.39
CA GLU A 62 5.36 -9.98 1.41
C GLU A 62 4.83 -10.54 2.75
N ALA A 63 5.54 -11.46 3.37
CA ALA A 63 5.17 -12.02 4.68
C ALA A 63 5.33 -11.00 5.82
N GLU A 64 6.35 -10.15 5.80
CA GLU A 64 6.53 -9.06 6.77
C GLU A 64 5.44 -7.98 6.63
N GLU A 65 5.06 -7.62 5.41
CA GLU A 65 3.99 -6.66 5.17
C GLU A 65 2.62 -7.17 5.66
N ILE A 66 2.28 -8.44 5.39
CA ILE A 66 1.06 -9.08 5.88
C ILE A 66 1.06 -9.18 7.42
N SER A 67 2.20 -9.44 8.04
CA SER A 67 2.32 -9.52 9.50
C SER A 67 2.07 -8.17 10.16
N SER A 68 2.59 -7.07 9.59
CA SER A 68 2.37 -5.72 10.11
C SER A 68 0.92 -5.27 10.00
N ASP A 69 0.25 -5.62 8.92
CA ASP A 69 -1.17 -5.30 8.72
C ASP A 69 -2.08 -6.12 9.63
N PHE A 70 -1.73 -7.38 9.91
CA PHE A 70 -2.47 -8.22 10.84
C PHE A 70 -2.34 -7.74 12.28
N GLU A 71 -1.14 -7.31 12.71
CA GLU A 71 -0.91 -6.76 14.05
C GLU A 71 -1.67 -5.43 14.24
N LYS A 72 -1.72 -4.59 13.21
CA LYS A 72 -2.51 -3.35 13.20
C LYS A 72 -4.01 -3.62 13.25
N LEU A 73 -4.50 -4.65 12.55
CA LEU A 73 -5.91 -5.03 12.57
C LEU A 73 -6.34 -5.54 13.94
N THR A 74 -5.52 -6.36 14.60
CA THR A 74 -5.80 -6.88 15.96
C THR A 74 -5.78 -5.78 17.02
N THR A 75 -4.94 -4.75 16.89
CA THR A 75 -4.95 -3.59 17.79
C THR A 75 -6.20 -2.74 17.62
N ILE A 76 -6.69 -2.54 16.39
CA ILE A 76 -7.94 -1.80 16.13
C ILE A 76 -9.15 -2.54 16.71
N GLU A 77 -9.23 -3.87 16.56
CA GLU A 77 -10.34 -4.66 17.12
C GLU A 77 -10.30 -4.70 18.67
N ALA A 78 -9.10 -4.70 19.26
CA ALA A 78 -8.95 -4.64 20.72
C ALA A 78 -9.37 -3.28 21.29
N GLU A 79 -9.01 -2.17 20.64
CA GLU A 79 -9.45 -0.82 21.02
C GLU A 79 -10.96 -0.65 20.89
N GLU A 80 -11.58 -1.21 19.85
CA GLU A 80 -13.03 -1.12 19.66
C GLU A 80 -13.83 -1.94 20.71
N SER A 81 -13.24 -3.02 21.25
CA SER A 81 -13.87 -3.84 22.28
C SER A 81 -13.94 -3.16 23.64
N GLU A 82 -13.11 -2.16 23.92
CA GLU A 82 -13.11 -1.39 25.18
C GLU A 82 -14.04 -0.16 25.15
N LEU A 83 -14.55 0.23 23.96
CA LEU A 83 -15.39 1.41 23.81
C LEU A 83 -16.78 1.20 24.42
N THR A 84 -17.20 2.14 25.27
CA THR A 84 -18.53 2.16 25.87
C THR A 84 -19.58 2.62 24.85
N SER A 85 -20.59 1.78 24.57
CA SER A 85 -21.71 2.16 23.71
C SER A 85 -22.67 3.07 24.46
N LEU A 86 -22.96 4.24 23.87
CA LEU A 86 -24.02 5.18 24.37
C LEU A 86 -25.36 4.92 23.64
N GLY A 87 -25.42 4.00 22.73
CA GLY A 87 -26.57 3.63 21.91
C GLY A 87 -26.81 4.56 20.71
N SER A 88 -28.02 4.58 20.19
CA SER A 88 -28.35 5.30 18.95
C SER A 88 -28.62 6.77 19.18
N PHE A 89 -27.94 7.63 18.39
CA PHE A 89 -28.12 9.09 18.36
C PHE A 89 -28.73 9.56 17.04
N THR A 90 -29.37 10.72 17.07
CA THR A 90 -29.76 11.45 15.87
C THR A 90 -28.58 12.32 15.44
N VAL A 91 -28.08 12.10 14.25
CA VAL A 91 -26.94 12.83 13.69
C VAL A 91 -27.42 13.70 12.53
N THR A 92 -27.06 14.97 12.58
CA THR A 92 -27.29 15.98 11.54
C THR A 92 -25.93 16.57 11.12
N ALA A 93 -25.92 17.53 10.20
CA ALA A 93 -24.71 18.21 9.81
C ALA A 93 -24.90 19.73 9.73
N TYR A 94 -23.84 20.48 10.08
CA TYR A 94 -23.76 21.92 10.02
C TYR A 94 -22.49 22.41 9.32
N CYS A 95 -22.52 23.68 8.89
CA CYS A 95 -21.32 24.38 8.42
C CYS A 95 -21.17 25.73 9.12
N CYS A 96 -20.04 26.39 8.98
CA CYS A 96 -19.80 27.69 9.62
C CYS A 96 -20.54 28.88 8.99
N CYS A 97 -21.38 28.67 7.95
CA CYS A 97 -22.08 29.75 7.28
C CYS A 97 -23.12 30.45 8.17
N LYS A 98 -23.51 31.68 7.79
CA LYS A 98 -24.48 32.50 8.52
C LYS A 98 -25.80 31.78 8.77
N LYS A 99 -26.27 30.93 7.85
CA LYS A 99 -27.53 30.17 8.01
C LYS A 99 -27.44 29.09 9.09
N CYS A 100 -26.30 28.43 9.27
CA CYS A 100 -26.10 27.36 10.24
C CYS A 100 -25.65 27.90 11.61
N CYS A 101 -24.67 28.81 11.62
CA CYS A 101 -24.04 29.30 12.86
C CYS A 101 -24.38 30.73 13.25
N GLY A 102 -25.15 31.46 12.42
CA GLY A 102 -25.48 32.87 12.65
C GLY A 102 -24.32 33.85 12.50
N LYS A 103 -23.10 33.38 12.25
CA LYS A 103 -21.88 34.18 12.14
C LYS A 103 -21.55 34.48 10.68
N ASP A 104 -20.98 35.64 10.45
CA ASP A 104 -20.46 36.04 9.14
C ASP A 104 -18.95 35.79 9.06
N ILE A 105 -18.39 35.72 7.83
CA ILE A 105 -16.96 35.51 7.63
C ILE A 105 -16.07 36.59 8.26
N THR A 106 -16.64 37.78 8.48
CA THR A 106 -15.97 38.89 9.16
C THR A 106 -16.01 38.79 10.70
N ASP A 107 -16.79 37.87 11.25
CA ASP A 107 -16.87 37.64 12.70
C ASP A 107 -15.59 36.97 13.20
N PRO A 108 -14.89 37.52 14.22
CA PRO A 108 -13.70 36.91 14.79
C PRO A 108 -13.91 35.47 15.26
N ALA A 109 -15.16 35.10 15.63
CA ALA A 109 -15.50 33.75 16.03
C ALA A 109 -16.06 32.88 14.90
N TYR A 110 -15.90 33.31 13.63
CA TYR A 110 -16.32 32.52 12.49
C TYR A 110 -15.53 31.22 12.39
N GLY A 111 -16.24 30.09 12.37
CA GLY A 111 -15.65 28.77 12.33
C GLY A 111 -14.89 28.35 13.61
N ILE A 112 -15.03 29.12 14.70
CA ILE A 112 -14.48 28.77 16.00
C ILE A 112 -15.53 28.04 16.83
N THR A 113 -15.18 26.87 17.30
CA THR A 113 -16.01 25.99 18.11
C THR A 113 -16.13 26.47 19.56
N LYS A 114 -17.01 25.85 20.33
CA LYS A 114 -17.13 26.12 21.77
C LYS A 114 -15.84 25.83 22.55
N SER A 115 -15.04 24.87 22.11
CA SER A 115 -13.73 24.58 22.73
C SER A 115 -12.62 25.57 22.33
N GLY A 116 -12.91 26.58 21.50
CA GLY A 116 -11.94 27.58 21.03
C GLY A 116 -11.08 27.13 19.86
N LYS A 117 -11.33 25.95 19.32
CA LYS A 117 -10.60 25.43 18.15
C LYS A 117 -11.33 25.75 16.84
N LYS A 118 -10.61 25.76 15.74
CA LYS A 118 -11.22 25.86 14.41
C LYS A 118 -11.95 24.57 14.06
N ALA A 119 -13.23 24.68 13.69
CA ALA A 119 -14.01 23.56 13.21
C ALA A 119 -13.37 22.93 11.96
N THR A 120 -13.21 21.63 11.95
CA THR A 120 -12.55 20.87 10.88
C THR A 120 -13.43 19.71 10.46
N GLU A 121 -13.66 19.59 9.14
CA GLU A 121 -14.40 18.46 8.57
C GLU A 121 -13.66 17.14 8.80
N GLY A 122 -14.40 16.08 9.10
CA GLY A 122 -13.83 14.77 9.45
C GLY A 122 -13.32 14.66 10.90
N ARG A 123 -13.40 15.75 11.69
CA ARG A 123 -12.94 15.78 13.07
C ARG A 123 -13.96 16.33 14.04
N THR A 124 -14.51 17.51 13.75
CA THR A 124 -15.30 18.28 14.70
C THR A 124 -16.77 17.85 14.71
N ILE A 125 -17.30 17.59 15.89
CA ILE A 125 -18.73 17.42 16.13
C ILE A 125 -19.21 18.33 17.24
N ALA A 126 -20.48 18.76 17.13
CA ALA A 126 -21.21 19.43 18.21
C ALA A 126 -22.06 18.40 18.97
N VAL A 127 -22.02 18.49 20.27
CA VAL A 127 -22.69 17.56 21.21
C VAL A 127 -23.41 18.28 22.31
N ASP A 128 -24.21 17.57 23.11
CA ASP A 128 -24.65 18.01 24.42
C ASP A 128 -23.60 17.67 25.48
N PRO A 129 -22.94 18.66 26.11
CA PRO A 129 -21.89 18.41 27.10
C PRO A 129 -22.37 17.67 28.37
N SER A 130 -23.67 17.63 28.61
CA SER A 130 -24.25 16.84 29.72
C SER A 130 -24.29 15.33 29.40
N VAL A 131 -24.17 14.95 28.14
CA VAL A 131 -24.17 13.55 27.67
C VAL A 131 -22.78 13.11 27.24
N ILE A 132 -22.10 13.96 26.46
CA ILE A 132 -20.75 13.72 25.96
C ILE A 132 -19.88 14.94 26.32
N PRO A 133 -18.91 14.81 27.23
CA PRO A 133 -18.03 15.91 27.60
C PRO A 133 -17.25 16.46 26.41
N LEU A 134 -17.02 17.79 26.37
CA LEU A 134 -16.14 18.38 25.35
C LEU A 134 -14.72 17.84 25.49
N GLY A 135 -14.08 17.54 24.36
CA GLY A 135 -12.77 16.93 24.28
C GLY A 135 -12.80 15.41 24.14
N SER A 136 -13.95 14.75 24.37
CA SER A 136 -14.08 13.31 24.20
C SER A 136 -13.87 12.90 22.75
N THR A 137 -13.23 11.75 22.54
CA THR A 137 -13.24 11.03 21.26
C THR A 137 -14.55 10.25 21.15
N VAL A 138 -15.25 10.42 20.05
CA VAL A 138 -16.56 9.83 19.80
C VAL A 138 -16.51 9.05 18.49
N TYR A 139 -16.97 7.82 18.52
CA TYR A 139 -17.04 6.97 17.34
C TYR A 139 -18.47 6.91 16.81
N LEU A 140 -18.66 7.32 15.56
CA LEU A 140 -19.92 7.24 14.82
C LEU A 140 -19.78 6.18 13.73
N ASN A 141 -20.43 5.03 13.89
CA ASN A 141 -20.31 3.90 12.96
C ASN A 141 -18.84 3.54 12.64
N GLY A 142 -17.98 3.50 13.67
CA GLY A 142 -16.56 3.15 13.54
C GLY A 142 -15.63 4.30 13.12
N THR A 143 -16.16 5.48 12.78
CA THR A 143 -15.32 6.66 12.44
C THR A 143 -15.18 7.56 13.66
N SER A 144 -13.95 7.93 14.01
CA SER A 144 -13.62 8.77 15.17
C SER A 144 -13.79 10.26 14.89
N TYR A 145 -14.35 10.97 15.84
CA TYR A 145 -14.54 12.43 15.86
C TYR A 145 -14.18 12.99 17.23
N ILE A 146 -14.02 14.31 17.34
CA ILE A 146 -13.78 14.99 18.60
C ILE A 146 -14.97 15.89 18.94
N ALA A 147 -15.49 15.77 20.14
CA ALA A 147 -16.53 16.64 20.68
C ALA A 147 -15.95 18.03 21.01
N GLU A 148 -15.97 18.95 20.04
CA GLU A 148 -15.34 20.27 20.16
C GLU A 148 -16.34 21.41 20.20
N ASP A 149 -17.58 21.16 19.80
CA ASP A 149 -18.60 22.21 19.69
C ASP A 149 -19.91 21.89 20.42
N THR A 150 -20.72 22.88 20.53
CA THR A 150 -22.09 22.78 21.12
C THR A 150 -23.05 23.58 20.27
N GLY A 151 -24.33 23.19 20.29
CA GLY A 151 -25.43 23.94 19.69
C GLY A 151 -26.63 24.06 20.62
N SER A 152 -27.38 25.16 20.57
CA SER A 152 -28.59 25.33 21.34
C SER A 152 -29.65 24.26 21.06
N ALA A 153 -29.69 23.77 19.79
CA ALA A 153 -30.60 22.71 19.35
C ALA A 153 -30.03 21.30 19.56
N ILE A 154 -28.75 21.17 19.96
CA ILE A 154 -28.07 19.89 20.15
C ILE A 154 -28.17 19.52 21.61
N LYS A 155 -29.21 18.73 21.95
CA LYS A 155 -29.54 18.31 23.29
C LYS A 155 -29.81 16.81 23.36
N GLY A 156 -29.38 16.21 24.49
CA GLY A 156 -29.53 14.77 24.72
C GLY A 156 -28.80 13.93 23.68
N LYS A 157 -29.45 12.92 23.15
CA LYS A 157 -28.90 12.01 22.12
C LYS A 157 -28.93 12.62 20.71
N LYS A 158 -28.33 13.81 20.56
CA LYS A 158 -28.13 14.49 19.27
C LYS A 158 -26.69 14.86 19.08
N ILE A 159 -26.22 14.72 17.83
CA ILE A 159 -24.90 15.12 17.38
C ILE A 159 -25.06 15.92 16.09
N ASP A 160 -24.22 16.95 15.91
CA ASP A 160 -24.17 17.72 14.67
C ASP A 160 -22.75 17.67 14.10
N LEU A 161 -22.61 17.10 12.89
CA LEU A 161 -21.33 16.81 12.23
C LEU A 161 -20.88 18.05 11.45
N PHE A 162 -19.66 18.51 11.65
CA PHE A 162 -19.15 19.64 10.87
C PHE A 162 -18.78 19.22 9.45
N ILE A 163 -19.37 19.91 8.46
CA ILE A 163 -19.06 19.79 7.02
C ILE A 163 -18.82 21.18 6.48
N ASN A 164 -17.68 21.41 5.80
CA ASN A 164 -17.29 22.73 5.31
C ASN A 164 -18.28 23.35 4.30
N ASP A 165 -18.98 22.51 3.56
CA ASP A 165 -19.91 22.96 2.51
C ASP A 165 -21.38 22.90 2.96
N HIS A 166 -22.12 24.00 2.74
CA HIS A 166 -23.52 24.10 3.15
C HIS A 166 -24.44 23.12 2.41
N GLN A 167 -24.21 22.89 1.12
CA GLN A 167 -25.06 22.00 0.35
C GLN A 167 -24.82 20.55 0.75
N ARG A 168 -23.56 20.17 1.00
CA ARG A 168 -23.21 18.85 1.51
C ARG A 168 -23.80 18.61 2.90
N ALA A 169 -23.76 19.61 3.78
CA ALA A 169 -24.40 19.54 5.09
C ALA A 169 -25.93 19.33 4.99
N LYS A 170 -26.59 20.01 4.04
CA LYS A 170 -28.03 19.79 3.77
C LYS A 170 -28.32 18.41 3.18
N VAL A 171 -27.50 17.92 2.27
CA VAL A 171 -27.66 16.59 1.65
C VAL A 171 -27.44 15.47 2.67
N PHE A 172 -26.57 15.67 3.66
CA PHE A 172 -26.37 14.72 4.76
C PHE A 172 -27.68 14.38 5.47
N GLY A 173 -28.57 15.38 5.68
CA GLY A 173 -29.87 15.20 6.26
C GLY A 173 -29.85 14.79 7.72
N VAL A 174 -30.74 13.87 8.09
CA VAL A 174 -30.90 13.33 9.46
C VAL A 174 -30.67 11.83 9.42
N GLN A 175 -29.73 11.34 10.21
CA GLN A 175 -29.38 9.92 10.26
C GLN A 175 -29.46 9.39 11.69
N LYS A 176 -29.59 8.07 11.84
CA LYS A 176 -29.44 7.38 13.11
C LYS A 176 -28.13 6.63 13.07
N MET A 177 -27.26 6.89 14.05
CA MET A 177 -25.95 6.23 14.13
C MET A 177 -25.74 5.71 15.56
N GLU A 178 -25.04 4.59 15.65
CA GLU A 178 -24.52 4.09 16.92
C GLU A 178 -23.34 4.95 17.36
N VAL A 179 -23.32 5.29 18.65
CA VAL A 179 -22.29 6.13 19.27
C VAL A 179 -21.57 5.35 20.34
N LYS A 180 -20.24 5.34 20.26
CA LYS A 180 -19.34 4.78 21.26
C LYS A 180 -18.33 5.84 21.72
N ILE A 181 -17.84 5.75 22.95
CA ILE A 181 -16.76 6.59 23.53
C ILE A 181 -15.78 5.74 24.29
#